data_5a40e4fe5a0e6140ae8e3348c8b67393
#
_entry.id   5a40e4fe5a0e6140ae8e3348c8b67393
#
_cell.length_a   1.000
_cell.length_b   1.000
_cell.length_c   1.000
_cell.angle_alpha   90.00
_cell.angle_beta   90.00
_cell.angle_gamma   90.00
#
_symmetry.space_group_name_H-M   'P 1'
#
loop_
_entity.id
_entity.type
_entity.pdbx_description
1 polymer ?
#
loop_
_entity_poly.entity_id
_entity_poly.type
_entity_poly.pdbx_seq_one_letter_code
_entity_poly.pdbx_strand_id
1 'polypeptide(L)'
;MPQVFIETPRLILRQWKETDHEPFIVLNGDKEVMEFFPVVKTREESLSQIERFVINIRTMGYGFFAVERKDNAQFIGFTGFAHPGFDSYFTPCVEIGWRLSKPNWGQGYATEAAGSCLEYGFETLSFCEIYSFTSVHNKSSEQVIIKTGMIKQGLFEHPDIEEGSILRQHVLYKKVESNR
;
A
#
# COMPACT_ATOMS: atom_id res chain seq x y z
N MET A 1 4.91 22.63 -7.13
CA MET A 1 5.00 21.62 -6.04
C MET A 1 4.06 20.46 -6.40
N PRO A 2 4.35 19.21 -6.03
CA PRO A 2 3.43 18.09 -6.28
C PRO A 2 2.16 18.29 -5.46
N GLN A 3 1.04 17.78 -5.99
CA GLN A 3 -0.23 17.78 -5.25
C GLN A 3 -0.09 16.95 -3.97
N VAL A 4 -0.53 17.49 -2.86
CA VAL A 4 -0.65 16.81 -1.56
C VAL A 4 -2.10 16.34 -1.41
N PHE A 5 -2.28 15.09 -1.01
CA PHE A 5 -3.59 14.48 -0.79
C PHE A 5 -3.91 14.33 0.71
N ILE A 6 -2.91 13.91 1.48
CA ILE A 6 -3.06 13.64 2.92
C ILE A 6 -1.83 14.17 3.64
N GLU A 7 -2.06 14.84 4.76
CA GLU A 7 -1.03 15.23 5.70
C GLU A 7 -1.29 14.61 7.07
N THR A 8 -0.22 14.10 7.68
CA THR A 8 -0.23 13.57 9.04
C THR A 8 0.74 14.37 9.92
N PRO A 9 0.85 14.09 11.21
CA PRO A 9 1.87 14.75 12.05
C PRO A 9 3.30 14.62 11.52
N ARG A 10 3.67 13.48 10.90
CA ARG A 10 5.05 13.19 10.46
C ARG A 10 5.23 13.00 8.97
N LEU A 11 4.14 12.80 8.22
CA LEU A 11 4.19 12.38 6.81
C LEU A 11 3.39 13.31 5.91
N ILE A 12 3.77 13.31 4.63
CA ILE A 12 3.03 13.87 3.50
C ILE A 12 2.81 12.76 2.48
N LEU A 13 1.55 12.52 2.12
CA LEU A 13 1.16 11.60 1.06
C LEU A 13 0.80 12.45 -0.16
N ARG A 14 1.57 12.29 -1.23
CA ARG A 14 1.54 13.21 -2.37
C ARG A 14 1.67 12.51 -3.71
N GLN A 15 1.47 13.28 -4.78
CA GLN A 15 1.80 12.85 -6.12
C GLN A 15 3.31 12.56 -6.24
N TRP A 16 3.65 11.62 -7.08
CA TRP A 16 5.02 11.20 -7.38
C TRP A 16 5.83 12.33 -8.01
N LYS A 17 7.11 12.39 -7.67
CA LYS A 17 8.12 13.29 -8.24
C LYS A 17 9.15 12.48 -9.03
N GLU A 18 9.81 13.10 -9.97
CA GLU A 18 10.93 12.46 -10.68
C GLU A 18 12.04 12.04 -9.70
N THR A 19 12.26 12.83 -8.65
CA THR A 19 13.24 12.53 -7.58
C THR A 19 12.91 11.29 -6.75
N ASP A 20 11.69 10.75 -6.84
CA ASP A 20 11.29 9.51 -6.14
C ASP A 20 11.70 8.25 -6.93
N HIS A 21 12.05 8.37 -8.21
CA HIS A 21 12.30 7.25 -9.10
C HIS A 21 13.45 6.37 -8.59
N GLU A 22 14.63 6.95 -8.34
CA GLU A 22 15.78 6.19 -7.87
C GLU A 22 15.55 5.56 -6.48
N PRO A 23 15.05 6.28 -5.46
CA PRO A 23 14.68 5.65 -4.19
C PRO A 23 13.66 4.52 -4.32
N PHE A 24 12.69 4.63 -5.24
CA PHE A 24 11.69 3.59 -5.46
C PHE A 24 12.28 2.36 -6.15
N ILE A 25 13.20 2.54 -7.11
CA ILE A 25 13.93 1.43 -7.73
C ILE A 25 14.74 0.67 -6.69
N VAL A 26 15.45 1.37 -5.81
CA VAL A 26 16.20 0.77 -4.69
C VAL A 26 15.26 0.00 -3.77
N LEU A 27 14.10 0.58 -3.40
CA LEU A 27 13.10 -0.05 -2.54
C LEU A 27 12.56 -1.36 -3.16
N ASN A 28 12.25 -1.36 -4.44
CA ASN A 28 11.71 -2.53 -5.16
C ASN A 28 12.77 -3.60 -5.47
N GLY A 29 14.06 -3.23 -5.47
CA GLY A 29 15.19 -4.14 -5.63
C GLY A 29 15.69 -4.74 -4.32
N ASP A 30 15.23 -4.23 -3.17
CA ASP A 30 15.64 -4.71 -1.86
C ASP A 30 14.94 -6.04 -1.54
N LYS A 31 15.72 -7.11 -1.38
CA LYS A 31 15.21 -8.47 -1.11
C LYS A 31 14.47 -8.58 0.21
N GLU A 32 14.83 -7.79 1.21
CA GLU A 32 14.15 -7.82 2.50
C GLU A 32 12.80 -7.09 2.43
N VAL A 33 12.74 -5.96 1.70
CA VAL A 33 11.49 -5.25 1.45
C VAL A 33 10.53 -6.10 0.61
N MET A 34 11.09 -6.88 -0.31
CA MET A 34 10.34 -7.72 -1.24
C MET A 34 10.22 -9.19 -0.79
N GLU A 35 10.59 -9.52 0.46
CA GLU A 35 10.60 -10.89 0.99
C GLU A 35 9.26 -11.64 0.80
N PHE A 36 8.14 -10.93 0.91
CA PHE A 36 6.80 -11.49 0.78
C PHE A 36 6.17 -11.26 -0.61
N PHE A 37 6.98 -10.97 -1.60
CA PHE A 37 6.58 -10.87 -3.01
C PHE A 37 7.32 -11.93 -3.83
N PRO A 38 6.71 -12.47 -4.90
CA PRO A 38 7.32 -13.55 -5.67
C PRO A 38 8.72 -13.23 -6.21
N VAL A 39 8.96 -11.98 -6.61
CA VAL A 39 10.23 -11.51 -7.17
C VAL A 39 10.50 -10.05 -6.81
N VAL A 40 11.78 -9.68 -6.74
CA VAL A 40 12.22 -8.27 -6.76
C VAL A 40 11.97 -7.68 -8.15
N LYS A 41 11.82 -6.37 -8.24
CA LYS A 41 11.56 -5.71 -9.53
C LYS A 41 12.81 -5.13 -10.14
N THR A 42 12.89 -5.20 -11.45
CA THR A 42 13.91 -4.49 -12.24
C THR A 42 13.67 -2.97 -12.19
N ARG A 43 14.64 -2.22 -12.72
CA ARG A 43 14.52 -0.78 -12.92
C ARG A 43 13.32 -0.43 -13.80
N GLU A 44 13.20 -1.11 -14.94
CA GLU A 44 12.15 -0.88 -15.93
C GLU A 44 10.77 -1.19 -15.35
N GLU A 45 10.62 -2.29 -14.63
CA GLU A 45 9.38 -2.66 -13.96
C GLU A 45 8.99 -1.64 -12.88
N SER A 46 9.97 -1.12 -12.14
CA SER A 46 9.76 -0.10 -11.11
C SER A 46 9.29 1.22 -11.72
N LEU A 47 9.92 1.68 -12.80
CA LEU A 47 9.51 2.89 -13.51
C LEU A 47 8.09 2.74 -14.10
N SER A 48 7.81 1.62 -14.74
CA SER A 48 6.47 1.30 -15.25
C SER A 48 5.42 1.26 -14.13
N GLN A 49 5.80 0.82 -12.94
CA GLN A 49 4.90 0.82 -11.77
C GLN A 49 4.59 2.26 -11.31
N ILE A 50 5.58 3.16 -11.27
CA ILE A 50 5.35 4.59 -10.96
C ILE A 50 4.41 5.22 -11.99
N GLU A 51 4.63 4.97 -13.28
CA GLU A 51 3.77 5.49 -14.34
C GLU A 51 2.30 5.08 -14.13
N ARG A 52 2.05 3.81 -13.80
CA ARG A 52 0.70 3.33 -13.47
C ARG A 52 0.12 4.03 -12.24
N PHE A 53 0.92 4.23 -11.19
CA PHE A 53 0.46 4.95 -10.00
C PHE A 53 0.09 6.41 -10.31
N VAL A 54 0.91 7.10 -11.10
CA VAL A 54 0.65 8.48 -11.56
C VAL A 54 -0.62 8.55 -12.41
N ILE A 55 -0.80 7.60 -13.34
CA ILE A 55 -2.00 7.54 -14.19
C ILE A 55 -3.24 7.29 -13.33
N ASN A 56 -3.20 6.32 -12.40
CA ASN A 56 -4.33 6.00 -11.54
C ASN A 56 -4.76 7.21 -10.70
N ILE A 57 -3.80 7.89 -10.08
CA ILE A 57 -4.09 9.12 -9.31
C ILE A 57 -4.72 10.19 -10.19
N ARG A 58 -4.21 10.37 -11.43
CA ARG A 58 -4.73 11.37 -12.36
C ARG A 58 -6.15 11.06 -12.84
N THR A 59 -6.43 9.77 -13.11
CA THR A 59 -7.70 9.36 -13.75
C THR A 59 -8.81 9.08 -12.74
N MET A 60 -8.47 8.53 -11.57
CA MET A 60 -9.42 8.16 -10.53
C MET A 60 -9.49 9.16 -9.36
N GLY A 61 -8.51 10.08 -9.26
CA GLY A 61 -8.36 10.96 -8.11
C GLY A 61 -7.67 10.32 -6.90
N TYR A 62 -7.35 9.03 -6.96
CA TYR A 62 -6.66 8.27 -5.92
C TYR A 62 -5.80 7.15 -6.52
N GLY A 63 -4.93 6.60 -5.70
CA GLY A 63 -4.01 5.52 -6.08
C GLY A 63 -2.98 5.29 -4.98
N PHE A 64 -1.83 4.74 -5.32
CA PHE A 64 -0.70 4.65 -4.40
C PHE A 64 0.07 5.97 -4.40
N PHE A 65 -0.03 6.70 -3.29
CA PHE A 65 0.64 7.98 -3.07
C PHE A 65 2.09 7.76 -2.62
N ALA A 66 3.00 8.62 -3.07
CA ALA A 66 4.35 8.68 -2.53
C ALA A 66 4.30 9.20 -1.09
N VAL A 67 5.02 8.54 -0.18
CA VAL A 67 5.12 8.91 1.23
C VAL A 67 6.44 9.63 1.46
N GLU A 68 6.35 10.87 1.95
CA GLU A 68 7.48 11.73 2.28
C GLU A 68 7.47 12.07 3.77
N ARG A 69 8.63 12.05 4.42
CA ARG A 69 8.78 12.50 5.80
C ARG A 69 8.85 14.02 5.86
N LYS A 70 8.14 14.64 6.82
CA LYS A 70 8.12 16.10 7.00
C LYS A 70 9.42 16.66 7.56
N ASP A 71 10.14 15.90 8.36
CA ASP A 71 11.35 16.35 9.06
C ASP A 71 12.56 16.57 8.13
N ASN A 72 12.62 15.84 7.03
CA ASN A 72 13.78 15.86 6.13
C ASN A 72 13.44 15.78 4.64
N ALA A 73 12.15 15.82 4.29
CA ALA A 73 11.62 15.70 2.94
C ALA A 73 12.05 14.41 2.20
N GLN A 74 12.41 13.35 2.92
CA GLN A 74 12.83 12.09 2.34
C GLN A 74 11.62 11.28 1.88
N PHE A 75 11.65 10.78 0.63
CA PHE A 75 10.78 9.72 0.17
C PHE A 75 11.11 8.42 0.93
N ILE A 76 10.09 7.79 1.49
CA ILE A 76 10.26 6.55 2.28
C ILE A 76 9.47 5.35 1.76
N GLY A 77 8.68 5.53 0.71
CA GLY A 77 7.85 4.47 0.12
C GLY A 77 6.51 4.97 -0.36
N PHE A 78 5.51 4.10 -0.35
CA PHE A 78 4.16 4.44 -0.80
C PHE A 78 3.09 3.81 0.07
N THR A 79 1.90 4.41 0.07
CA THR A 79 0.65 3.84 0.58
C THR A 79 -0.52 4.41 -0.19
N GLY A 80 -1.65 3.71 -0.18
CA GLY A 80 -2.86 4.17 -0.87
C GLY A 80 -3.73 3.03 -1.34
N PHE A 81 -4.50 3.29 -2.40
CA PHE A 81 -5.57 2.42 -2.86
C PHE A 81 -5.28 1.82 -4.23
N ALA A 82 -5.78 0.61 -4.43
CA ALA A 82 -5.80 -0.08 -5.71
C ALA A 82 -7.07 -0.90 -5.87
N HIS A 83 -7.30 -1.36 -7.09
CA HIS A 83 -8.26 -2.41 -7.39
C HIS A 83 -7.48 -3.67 -7.78
N PRO A 84 -7.60 -4.78 -7.03
CA PRO A 84 -6.99 -6.04 -7.39
C PRO A 84 -7.44 -6.48 -8.79
N GLY A 85 -6.49 -6.90 -9.63
CA GLY A 85 -6.75 -7.35 -10.99
C GLY A 85 -7.12 -8.83 -11.13
N PHE A 86 -7.30 -9.53 -10.02
CA PHE A 86 -7.63 -10.96 -10.00
C PHE A 86 -9.06 -11.22 -9.53
N ASP A 87 -9.59 -12.37 -9.88
CA ASP A 87 -10.92 -12.83 -9.44
C ASP A 87 -10.83 -13.56 -8.11
N SER A 88 -11.72 -13.19 -7.17
CA SER A 88 -11.87 -13.83 -5.87
C SER A 88 -13.29 -13.56 -5.33
N TYR A 89 -13.68 -14.24 -4.26
CA TYR A 89 -15.01 -14.07 -3.65
C TYR A 89 -15.25 -12.67 -3.04
N PHE A 90 -14.20 -11.86 -2.88
CA PHE A 90 -14.29 -10.50 -2.35
C PHE A 90 -13.99 -9.42 -3.41
N THR A 91 -13.61 -9.80 -4.63
CA THR A 91 -13.40 -8.87 -5.74
C THR A 91 -14.66 -8.73 -6.62
N PRO A 92 -14.90 -7.58 -7.25
CA PRO A 92 -14.07 -6.36 -7.22
C PRO A 92 -14.15 -5.63 -5.89
N CYS A 93 -13.04 -5.05 -5.44
CA CYS A 93 -12.98 -4.29 -4.19
C CYS A 93 -11.97 -3.14 -4.28
N VAL A 94 -12.00 -2.25 -3.29
CA VAL A 94 -10.91 -1.29 -3.05
C VAL A 94 -9.96 -1.91 -2.03
N GLU A 95 -8.70 -2.04 -2.41
CA GLU A 95 -7.62 -2.51 -1.54
C GLU A 95 -6.82 -1.31 -1.03
N ILE A 96 -6.42 -1.35 0.24
CA ILE A 96 -5.35 -0.49 0.77
C ILE A 96 -4.07 -1.31 0.91
N GLY A 97 -2.96 -0.73 0.45
CA GLY A 97 -1.64 -1.34 0.56
C GLY A 97 -0.54 -0.31 0.86
N TRP A 98 0.63 -0.81 1.24
CA TRP A 98 1.82 0.00 1.53
C TRP A 98 3.10 -0.79 1.30
N ARG A 99 4.19 -0.04 1.08
CA ARG A 99 5.56 -0.54 1.10
C ARG A 99 6.49 0.59 1.49
N LEU A 100 7.24 0.41 2.58
CA LEU A 100 8.21 1.37 3.07
C LEU A 100 9.61 0.78 3.02
N SER A 101 10.60 1.63 2.80
CA SER A 101 12.01 1.26 2.84
C SER A 101 12.43 0.84 4.25
N LYS A 102 13.29 -0.17 4.33
CA LYS A 102 13.71 -0.84 5.57
C LYS A 102 14.18 0.11 6.67
N PRO A 103 15.00 1.17 6.42
CA PRO A 103 15.41 2.11 7.46
C PRO A 103 14.25 2.83 8.16
N ASN A 104 13.07 2.81 7.59
CA ASN A 104 11.87 3.46 8.12
C ASN A 104 10.88 2.50 8.80
N TRP A 105 11.25 1.23 8.96
CA TRP A 105 10.43 0.25 9.67
C TRP A 105 10.50 0.43 11.19
N GLY A 106 9.53 -0.12 11.92
CA GLY A 106 9.49 -0.09 13.39
C GLY A 106 9.18 1.26 14.02
N GLN A 107 9.04 2.32 13.22
CA GLN A 107 8.81 3.69 13.68
C GLN A 107 7.32 4.13 13.65
N GLY A 108 6.43 3.22 13.24
CA GLY A 108 5.00 3.49 13.17
C GLY A 108 4.53 4.24 11.92
N TYR A 109 5.42 4.56 10.97
CA TYR A 109 5.06 5.29 9.75
C TYR A 109 4.03 4.57 8.88
N ALA A 110 4.14 3.24 8.71
CA ALA A 110 3.16 2.48 7.94
C ALA A 110 1.77 2.55 8.57
N THR A 111 1.67 2.45 9.90
CA THR A 111 0.39 2.54 10.62
C THR A 111 -0.20 3.94 10.52
N GLU A 112 0.62 4.99 10.65
CA GLU A 112 0.20 6.39 10.51
C GLU A 112 -0.32 6.67 9.10
N ALA A 113 0.45 6.29 8.08
CA ALA A 113 0.08 6.49 6.69
C ALA A 113 -1.18 5.71 6.30
N ALA A 114 -1.26 4.42 6.65
CA ALA A 114 -2.41 3.58 6.33
C ALA A 114 -3.67 4.04 7.09
N GLY A 115 -3.55 4.44 8.36
CA GLY A 115 -4.66 4.99 9.14
C GLY A 115 -5.25 6.23 8.49
N SER A 116 -4.40 7.20 8.12
CA SER A 116 -4.84 8.43 7.45
C SER A 116 -5.38 8.17 6.03
N CYS A 117 -4.86 7.17 5.31
CA CYS A 117 -5.46 6.72 4.05
C CYS A 117 -6.87 6.18 4.26
N LEU A 118 -7.11 5.35 5.28
CA LEU A 118 -8.45 4.82 5.56
C LEU A 118 -9.45 5.94 5.85
N GLU A 119 -9.07 6.92 6.69
CA GLU A 119 -9.90 8.11 6.95
C GLU A 119 -10.21 8.87 5.66
N TYR A 120 -9.19 9.15 4.85
CA TYR A 120 -9.35 9.80 3.54
C TYR A 120 -10.26 9.00 2.60
N GLY A 121 -10.11 7.67 2.58
CA GLY A 121 -10.94 6.77 1.78
C GLY A 121 -12.43 6.86 2.15
N PHE A 122 -12.75 6.86 3.44
CA PHE A 122 -14.14 6.96 3.91
C PHE A 122 -14.67 8.39 3.83
N GLU A 123 -13.94 9.39 4.32
CA GLU A 123 -14.46 10.75 4.47
C GLU A 123 -14.43 11.58 3.17
N THR A 124 -13.40 11.37 2.33
CA THR A 124 -13.20 12.16 1.11
C THR A 124 -13.62 11.43 -0.15
N LEU A 125 -13.26 10.13 -0.25
CA LEU A 125 -13.56 9.33 -1.43
C LEU A 125 -14.89 8.58 -1.33
N SER A 126 -15.54 8.60 -0.15
CA SER A 126 -16.83 7.96 0.11
C SER A 126 -16.84 6.46 -0.18
N PHE A 127 -15.74 5.76 0.09
CA PHE A 127 -15.72 4.31 0.03
C PHE A 127 -16.56 3.73 1.15
N CYS A 128 -17.40 2.74 0.85
CA CYS A 128 -18.22 2.07 1.87
C CYS A 128 -17.43 1.01 2.62
N GLU A 129 -16.47 0.36 1.96
CA GLU A 129 -15.61 -0.66 2.54
C GLU A 129 -14.24 -0.67 1.85
N ILE A 130 -13.20 -1.02 2.63
CA ILE A 130 -11.82 -1.12 2.16
C ILE A 130 -11.26 -2.44 2.66
N TYR A 131 -10.58 -3.17 1.78
CA TYR A 131 -9.90 -4.43 2.06
C TYR A 131 -8.40 -4.24 2.18
N SER A 132 -7.74 -5.14 2.88
CA SER A 132 -6.29 -5.31 2.87
C SER A 132 -5.95 -6.78 3.03
N PHE A 133 -4.93 -7.23 2.33
CA PHE A 133 -4.47 -8.61 2.44
C PHE A 133 -2.96 -8.69 2.34
N THR A 134 -2.41 -9.72 2.94
CA THR A 134 -0.97 -10.00 2.91
C THR A 134 -0.71 -11.49 3.10
N SER A 135 0.48 -11.97 2.68
CA SER A 135 0.88 -13.35 2.99
C SER A 135 0.78 -13.62 4.49
N VAL A 136 0.32 -14.81 4.88
CA VAL A 136 0.23 -15.24 6.28
C VAL A 136 1.59 -15.21 7.01
N HIS A 137 2.68 -15.18 6.26
CA HIS A 137 4.05 -15.07 6.77
C HIS A 137 4.47 -13.62 7.04
N ASN A 138 3.82 -12.63 6.42
CA ASN A 138 4.15 -11.20 6.59
C ASN A 138 3.51 -10.62 7.85
N LYS A 139 4.05 -11.00 9.00
CA LYS A 139 3.51 -10.57 10.31
C LYS A 139 3.61 -9.07 10.55
N SER A 140 4.62 -8.42 9.98
CA SER A 140 4.79 -6.97 10.09
C SER A 140 3.65 -6.21 9.42
N SER A 141 3.28 -6.57 8.19
CA SER A 141 2.11 -5.98 7.51
C SER A 141 0.80 -6.34 8.20
N GLU A 142 0.62 -7.59 8.65
CA GLU A 142 -0.57 -8.00 9.40
C GLU A 142 -0.76 -7.15 10.68
N GLN A 143 0.32 -6.83 11.40
CA GLN A 143 0.26 -5.95 12.57
C GLN A 143 -0.17 -4.51 12.22
N VAL A 144 0.26 -3.97 11.09
CA VAL A 144 -0.22 -2.66 10.62
C VAL A 144 -1.72 -2.72 10.34
N ILE A 145 -2.18 -3.75 9.62
CA ILE A 145 -3.61 -3.97 9.31
C ILE A 145 -4.44 -3.97 10.61
N ILE A 146 -4.01 -4.75 11.60
CA ILE A 146 -4.72 -4.86 12.90
C ILE A 146 -4.74 -3.50 13.63
N LYS A 147 -3.62 -2.80 13.68
CA LYS A 147 -3.52 -1.49 14.34
C LYS A 147 -4.37 -0.40 13.69
N THR A 148 -4.70 -0.52 12.42
CA THR A 148 -5.62 0.40 11.73
C THR A 148 -7.09 0.05 11.97
N GLY A 149 -7.39 -0.96 12.77
CA GLY A 149 -8.74 -1.34 13.16
C GLY A 149 -9.50 -2.09 12.06
N MET A 150 -8.81 -2.74 11.14
CA MET A 150 -9.43 -3.63 10.17
C MET A 150 -9.77 -4.99 10.81
N ILE A 151 -10.84 -5.62 10.36
CA ILE A 151 -11.38 -6.85 10.91
C ILE A 151 -11.06 -8.02 9.97
N LYS A 152 -10.50 -9.09 10.53
CA LYS A 152 -10.16 -10.32 9.81
C LYS A 152 -11.41 -10.96 9.20
N GLN A 153 -11.34 -11.30 7.91
CA GLN A 153 -12.40 -11.96 7.15
C GLN A 153 -12.11 -13.45 6.94
N GLY A 154 -10.84 -13.84 6.85
CA GLY A 154 -10.46 -15.22 6.61
C GLY A 154 -9.11 -15.36 5.93
N LEU A 155 -8.93 -16.51 5.31
CA LEU A 155 -7.76 -16.84 4.49
C LEU A 155 -8.20 -17.09 3.06
N PHE A 156 -7.31 -16.83 2.10
CA PHE A 156 -7.51 -17.19 0.69
C PHE A 156 -6.18 -17.52 0.02
N GLU A 157 -6.24 -18.24 -1.08
CA GLU A 157 -5.09 -18.52 -1.94
C GLU A 157 -5.01 -17.42 -3.02
N HIS A 158 -3.89 -16.70 -3.05
CA HIS A 158 -3.72 -15.60 -4.03
C HIS A 158 -3.54 -16.20 -5.43
N PRO A 159 -4.46 -15.91 -6.39
CA PRO A 159 -4.48 -16.62 -7.67
C PRO A 159 -3.24 -16.36 -8.55
N ASP A 160 -2.62 -15.19 -8.43
CA ASP A 160 -1.43 -14.82 -9.22
C ASP A 160 -0.12 -15.36 -8.63
N ILE A 161 -0.18 -16.12 -7.52
CA ILE A 161 1.00 -16.75 -6.91
C ILE A 161 0.98 -18.25 -7.22
N GLU A 162 2.13 -18.75 -7.66
CA GLU A 162 2.32 -20.12 -8.09
C GLU A 162 1.82 -21.13 -7.04
N GLU A 163 1.19 -22.19 -7.51
CA GLU A 163 0.71 -23.28 -6.65
C GLU A 163 1.88 -23.97 -5.95
N GLY A 164 1.73 -24.21 -4.65
CA GLY A 164 2.79 -24.75 -3.78
C GLY A 164 3.76 -23.70 -3.23
N SER A 165 3.67 -22.45 -3.64
CA SER A 165 4.46 -21.37 -3.01
C SER A 165 3.99 -21.11 -1.59
N ILE A 166 4.94 -20.97 -0.65
CA ILE A 166 4.64 -20.59 0.74
C ILE A 166 4.00 -19.18 0.84
N LEU A 167 4.20 -18.35 -0.18
CA LEU A 167 3.62 -17.00 -0.23
C LEU A 167 2.17 -16.97 -0.69
N ARG A 168 1.62 -18.09 -1.22
CA ARG A 168 0.32 -18.12 -1.84
C ARG A 168 -0.82 -17.87 -0.86
N GLN A 169 -0.72 -18.42 0.37
CA GLN A 169 -1.76 -18.22 1.38
C GLN A 169 -1.71 -16.81 1.95
N HIS A 170 -2.83 -16.10 1.86
CA HIS A 170 -3.01 -14.75 2.35
C HIS A 170 -4.08 -14.68 3.43
N VAL A 171 -3.92 -13.72 4.33
CA VAL A 171 -4.95 -13.32 5.27
C VAL A 171 -5.66 -12.06 4.74
N LEU A 172 -6.99 -12.09 4.77
CA LEU A 172 -7.86 -11.00 4.30
C LEU A 172 -8.46 -10.26 5.48
N TYR A 173 -8.43 -8.95 5.41
CA TYR A 173 -9.05 -8.02 6.36
C TYR A 173 -9.94 -7.02 5.62
N LYS A 174 -10.93 -6.50 6.35
CA LYS A 174 -11.85 -5.48 5.85
C LYS A 174 -12.11 -4.42 6.92
N LYS A 175 -12.30 -3.18 6.49
CA LYS A 175 -12.89 -2.12 7.28
C LYS A 175 -14.07 -1.53 6.53
N VAL A 176 -15.17 -1.33 7.22
CA VAL A 176 -16.36 -0.65 6.71
C VAL A 176 -16.42 0.74 7.31
N GLU A 177 -17.04 1.67 6.59
CA GLU A 177 -17.36 2.98 7.14
C GLU A 177 -18.21 2.79 8.41
N SER A 178 -17.77 3.40 9.51
CA SER A 178 -18.60 3.43 10.72
C SER A 178 -19.78 4.34 10.45
N ASN A 179 -21.00 3.83 10.46
CA ASN A 179 -22.21 4.66 10.43
C ASN A 179 -22.09 5.72 11.51
N ARG A 180 -22.03 6.99 11.09
CA ARG A 180 -22.15 8.15 11.99
C ARG A 180 -23.56 8.27 12.53
#